data_da5894229989aad319f26aa9dd517f0c
#
_entry.id   da5894229989aad319f26aa9dd517f0c
#
_cell.length_a   1.000
_cell.length_b   1.000
_cell.length_c   1.000
_cell.angle_alpha   90.00
_cell.angle_beta   90.00
_cell.angle_gamma   90.00
#
_symmetry.space_group_name_H-M   'P 1'
#
loop_
_entity.id
_entity.type
_entity.pdbx_description
1 polymer ?
#
loop_
_entity_poly.entity_id
_entity_poly.type
_entity_poly.pdbx_seq_one_letter_code
_entity_poly.pdbx_strand_id
1 'polypeptide(L)'
;MKFLKASAACVAALGLALGVSSAPALAAPGSSDHQPVGGDAVLDWTGMGPHGPRAHDFIDVMKNQGMTEDISPLGSNVSCVPAEGENPVILLHGLNSNSYQTFAAMAPDLADMGKCVYAFNVGKLPGTPTPDGSSVLGSIPTFRAMAPIDESIEQISRKIDQVKAMTGASEVDMVGHSAGATIATAYAKQVHGEGVGTIVSIAGVLHGTTLLGTSYGLNKLNAIGGMGDLATALIASPSVRDLLPHSEFNEWLQEGGIEVPGVNYVSISTRFDEAVTPTSASQYTAPGARNHVLQDGCSLDASEHLGITFSPRAIALTANSLGREVEVPCAPVTASSDNSSPEVGSVNVPTLPGASEGFSPVDELSSRLSS
;
A
#
# COMPACT_ATOMS: atom_id res chain seq x y z
N MET A 1 -12.06 68.89 40.49
CA MET A 1 -13.35 69.48 40.94
C MET A 1 -14.45 68.48 40.68
N LYS A 2 -15.12 68.12 41.79
CA LYS A 2 -16.48 67.59 41.95
C LYS A 2 -16.78 66.22 41.31
N PHE A 3 -16.88 65.10 42.09
CA PHE A 3 -17.99 64.68 42.95
C PHE A 3 -19.25 64.34 42.13
N LEU A 4 -19.96 63.28 42.26
CA LEU A 4 -20.40 62.40 43.39
C LEU A 4 -21.16 61.20 42.79
N LYS A 5 -20.98 60.00 43.42
CA LYS A 5 -21.99 59.13 44.06
C LYS A 5 -23.02 58.46 43.17
N ALA A 6 -22.99 57.18 43.03
CA ALA A 6 -23.55 56.13 43.92
C ALA A 6 -25.09 56.09 43.94
N SER A 7 -25.65 55.00 43.52
CA SER A 7 -26.71 54.28 44.28
C SER A 7 -26.98 52.93 43.68
N ALA A 8 -27.01 51.95 44.55
CA ALA A 8 -27.45 50.58 44.35
C ALA A 8 -28.97 50.45 44.43
N ALA A 9 -29.55 49.53 43.71
CA ALA A 9 -30.76 48.77 44.11
C ALA A 9 -30.92 47.54 43.29
N CYS A 10 -30.77 46.50 43.92
CA CYS A 10 -31.47 45.20 44.06
C CYS A 10 -32.54 44.76 43.04
N VAL A 11 -32.44 43.46 42.72
CA VAL A 11 -33.46 42.43 42.61
C VAL A 11 -34.06 42.16 41.25
N ALA A 12 -33.78 41.04 40.69
CA ALA A 12 -34.67 39.83 40.67
C ALA A 12 -34.03 38.75 39.82
N ALA A 13 -33.93 37.58 40.42
CA ALA A 13 -33.57 36.34 39.78
C ALA A 13 -34.68 35.93 38.78
N LEU A 14 -34.27 35.70 37.52
CA LEU A 14 -35.00 34.80 36.63
C LEU A 14 -33.98 33.87 36.02
N GLY A 15 -34.07 32.59 36.43
CA GLY A 15 -33.30 31.50 35.86
C GLY A 15 -33.65 31.32 34.37
N LEU A 16 -32.68 31.57 33.51
CA LEU A 16 -32.66 30.98 32.18
C LEU A 16 -31.59 29.91 32.20
N ALA A 17 -32.00 28.67 32.14
CA ALA A 17 -31.18 27.54 31.82
C ALA A 17 -30.61 27.77 30.42
N LEU A 18 -29.36 28.20 30.34
CA LEU A 18 -28.59 28.12 29.08
C LEU A 18 -28.23 26.66 28.93
N GLY A 19 -29.03 25.98 28.11
CA GLY A 19 -28.65 24.69 27.55
C GLY A 19 -27.30 24.86 26.82
N VAL A 20 -26.25 24.27 27.36
CA VAL A 20 -25.01 24.04 26.65
C VAL A 20 -25.36 23.04 25.58
N SER A 21 -25.66 23.55 24.37
CA SER A 21 -25.64 22.72 23.18
C SER A 21 -24.18 22.36 22.96
N SER A 22 -23.83 21.12 23.30
CA SER A 22 -22.62 20.48 22.78
C SER A 22 -22.68 20.60 21.26
N ALA A 23 -21.77 21.39 20.67
CA ALA A 23 -21.55 21.35 19.25
C ALA A 23 -21.26 19.89 18.88
N PRO A 24 -21.89 19.35 17.83
CA PRO A 24 -21.49 18.06 17.33
C PRO A 24 -20.02 18.17 16.95
N ALA A 25 -19.19 17.24 17.43
CA ALA A 25 -17.86 17.06 16.89
C ALA A 25 -18.01 16.94 15.38
N LEU A 26 -17.32 17.80 14.64
CA LEU A 26 -17.20 17.67 13.21
C LEU A 26 -16.65 16.27 12.95
N ALA A 27 -17.48 15.40 12.41
CA ALA A 27 -17.02 14.13 11.88
C ALA A 27 -15.93 14.45 10.84
N ALA A 28 -14.81 13.74 10.93
CA ALA A 28 -13.77 13.83 9.94
C ALA A 28 -14.39 13.66 8.54
N PRO A 29 -14.05 14.54 7.57
CA PRO A 29 -14.53 14.38 6.20
C PRO A 29 -13.85 13.17 5.60
N GLY A 30 -14.55 12.08 5.52
CA GLY A 30 -14.04 10.80 5.02
C GLY A 30 -15.12 9.76 4.90
N SER A 31 -16.35 10.08 5.24
CA SER A 31 -17.48 9.26 4.85
C SER A 31 -18.03 9.79 3.53
N SER A 32 -17.45 9.34 2.40
CA SER A 32 -18.29 9.18 1.22
C SER A 32 -19.59 8.52 1.67
N ASP A 33 -20.73 8.87 1.06
CA ASP A 33 -22.03 8.22 1.26
C ASP A 33 -22.02 6.71 0.89
N HIS A 34 -20.95 6.03 1.21
CA HIS A 34 -20.89 4.59 1.26
C HIS A 34 -21.53 4.19 2.59
N GLN A 35 -22.86 4.00 2.54
CA GLN A 35 -23.55 3.24 3.56
C GLN A 35 -22.68 2.00 3.82
N PRO A 36 -22.27 1.71 5.05
CA PRO A 36 -21.68 0.43 5.36
C PRO A 36 -22.69 -0.60 4.87
N VAL A 37 -22.32 -1.38 3.86
CA VAL A 37 -23.10 -2.55 3.49
C VAL A 37 -23.09 -3.39 4.75
N GLY A 38 -24.22 -3.41 5.44
CA GLY A 38 -24.37 -4.05 6.74
C GLY A 38 -24.11 -5.55 6.60
N GLY A 39 -22.93 -5.92 6.92
CA GLY A 39 -22.38 -7.24 7.13
C GLY A 39 -21.02 -6.97 7.73
N ASP A 40 -20.69 -7.61 8.85
CA ASP A 40 -19.35 -7.57 9.42
C ASP A 40 -18.35 -7.66 8.29
N ALA A 41 -17.55 -6.61 8.08
CA ALA A 41 -16.53 -6.60 7.04
C ALA A 41 -15.70 -7.87 7.27
N VAL A 42 -15.85 -8.82 6.37
CA VAL A 42 -15.18 -10.12 6.49
C VAL A 42 -13.70 -9.82 6.43
N LEU A 43 -13.03 -9.95 7.57
CA LEU A 43 -11.58 -9.80 7.64
C LEU A 43 -10.98 -10.76 6.61
N ASP A 44 -10.23 -10.20 5.69
CA ASP A 44 -9.43 -11.03 4.80
C ASP A 44 -8.28 -11.62 5.62
N TRP A 45 -8.38 -12.90 5.93
CA TRP A 45 -7.36 -13.65 6.65
C TRP A 45 -6.37 -14.36 5.71
N THR A 46 -6.52 -14.17 4.39
CA THR A 46 -5.59 -14.73 3.42
C THR A 46 -4.20 -14.09 3.53
N GLY A 47 -3.19 -14.77 3.01
CA GLY A 47 -1.79 -14.36 3.16
C GLY A 47 -1.17 -14.71 4.51
N MET A 48 -1.89 -15.45 5.37
CA MET A 48 -1.41 -15.96 6.66
C MET A 48 -1.27 -17.49 6.68
N GLY A 49 -1.43 -18.14 5.54
CA GLY A 49 -1.30 -19.59 5.37
C GLY A 49 0.15 -20.09 5.39
N PRO A 50 0.40 -21.26 4.81
CA PRO A 50 1.73 -21.84 4.77
C PRO A 50 2.76 -20.89 4.14
N HIS A 51 3.99 -20.94 4.64
CA HIS A 51 5.07 -20.14 4.07
C HIS A 51 5.41 -20.61 2.66
N GLY A 52 5.43 -19.66 1.73
CA GLY A 52 6.03 -19.84 0.42
C GLY A 52 7.55 -19.76 0.50
N PRO A 53 8.27 -20.27 -0.52
CA PRO A 53 9.72 -20.17 -0.57
C PRO A 53 10.16 -18.70 -0.74
N ARG A 54 11.40 -18.40 -0.35
CA ARG A 54 12.03 -17.12 -0.70
C ARG A 54 12.05 -16.97 -2.22
N ALA A 55 11.76 -15.76 -2.71
CA ALA A 55 11.87 -15.42 -4.11
C ALA A 55 12.95 -14.35 -4.31
N HIS A 56 13.60 -14.38 -5.44
CA HIS A 56 14.66 -13.42 -5.78
C HIS A 56 14.20 -12.35 -6.77
N ASP A 57 13.10 -12.62 -7.45
CA ASP A 57 12.45 -11.71 -8.40
C ASP A 57 10.96 -12.03 -8.53
N PHE A 58 10.27 -11.23 -9.31
CA PHE A 58 8.83 -11.40 -9.53
C PHE A 58 8.49 -12.68 -10.32
N ILE A 59 9.40 -13.18 -11.15
CA ILE A 59 9.20 -14.44 -11.90
C ILE A 59 9.21 -15.63 -10.96
N ASP A 60 10.12 -15.65 -9.99
CA ASP A 60 10.14 -16.67 -8.94
C ASP A 60 8.85 -16.67 -8.12
N VAL A 61 8.36 -15.48 -7.78
CA VAL A 61 7.08 -15.34 -7.09
C VAL A 61 5.95 -15.98 -7.87
N MET A 62 5.82 -15.65 -9.15
CA MET A 62 4.75 -16.19 -9.99
C MET A 62 4.81 -17.71 -10.12
N LYS A 63 6.01 -18.28 -10.24
CA LYS A 63 6.22 -19.74 -10.26
C LYS A 63 5.82 -20.40 -8.95
N ASN A 64 6.19 -19.77 -7.81
CA ASN A 64 6.00 -20.33 -6.48
C ASN A 64 4.56 -20.24 -6.01
N GLN A 65 3.88 -19.13 -6.30
CA GLN A 65 2.53 -18.85 -5.81
C GLN A 65 1.46 -19.55 -6.65
N GLY A 66 1.58 -19.55 -7.97
CA GLY A 66 0.51 -19.98 -8.86
C GLY A 66 -0.77 -19.16 -8.59
N MET A 67 -1.90 -19.86 -8.37
CA MET A 67 -3.21 -19.25 -8.06
C MET A 67 -3.58 -19.35 -6.57
N THR A 68 -2.62 -19.65 -5.69
CA THR A 68 -2.87 -19.79 -4.25
C THR A 68 -2.96 -18.42 -3.59
N GLU A 69 -4.09 -18.10 -2.98
CA GLU A 69 -4.29 -16.81 -2.29
C GLU A 69 -3.80 -16.81 -0.83
N ASP A 70 -3.75 -17.98 -0.21
CA ASP A 70 -3.39 -18.11 1.20
C ASP A 70 -1.97 -18.67 1.37
N ILE A 71 -1.00 -17.87 0.97
CA ILE A 71 0.43 -18.15 1.12
C ILE A 71 1.09 -16.94 1.77
N SER A 72 1.90 -17.15 2.81
CA SER A 72 2.62 -16.09 3.49
C SER A 72 4.09 -16.01 3.05
N PRO A 73 4.72 -14.84 3.10
CA PRO A 73 6.16 -14.73 2.92
C PRO A 73 6.92 -15.54 3.98
N LEU A 74 8.01 -16.17 3.59
CA LEU A 74 8.87 -16.93 4.51
C LEU A 74 9.31 -16.01 5.67
N GLY A 75 9.27 -16.54 6.89
CA GLY A 75 9.67 -15.80 8.10
C GLY A 75 8.63 -14.83 8.66
N SER A 76 7.52 -14.60 7.96
CA SER A 76 6.43 -13.78 8.49
C SER A 76 5.40 -14.61 9.26
N ASN A 77 4.54 -13.92 10.04
CA ASN A 77 3.37 -14.50 10.72
C ASN A 77 3.70 -15.67 11.65
N VAL A 78 4.88 -15.66 12.22
CA VAL A 78 5.30 -16.64 13.23
C VAL A 78 5.21 -16.06 14.63
N SER A 79 5.06 -16.91 15.64
CA SER A 79 5.15 -16.49 17.03
C SER A 79 6.50 -15.85 17.30
N CYS A 80 6.51 -14.60 17.69
CA CYS A 80 7.73 -13.83 17.87
C CYS A 80 7.53 -12.80 18.99
N VAL A 81 8.56 -12.57 19.76
CA VAL A 81 8.63 -11.50 20.76
C VAL A 81 9.72 -10.54 20.29
N PRO A 82 9.38 -9.28 19.98
CA PRO A 82 10.39 -8.30 19.59
C PRO A 82 11.45 -8.14 20.68
N ALA A 83 12.67 -7.84 20.26
CA ALA A 83 13.73 -7.49 21.22
C ALA A 83 13.37 -6.20 21.99
N GLU A 84 14.00 -5.99 23.14
CA GLU A 84 13.75 -4.79 23.94
C GLU A 84 14.01 -3.51 23.14
N GLY A 85 13.04 -2.61 23.14
CA GLY A 85 13.10 -1.37 22.35
C GLY A 85 12.81 -1.52 20.86
N GLU A 86 12.38 -2.69 20.41
CA GLU A 86 12.01 -2.91 19.02
C GLU A 86 10.50 -3.11 18.84
N ASN A 87 10.00 -2.68 17.71
CA ASN A 87 8.63 -2.87 17.31
C ASN A 87 8.49 -4.09 16.35
N PRO A 88 7.36 -4.80 16.40
CA PRO A 88 7.00 -5.73 15.33
C PRO A 88 6.75 -4.96 14.03
N VAL A 89 7.08 -5.57 12.90
CA VAL A 89 7.02 -4.95 11.57
C VAL A 89 5.81 -5.47 10.81
N ILE A 90 4.95 -4.57 10.38
CA ILE A 90 3.79 -4.86 9.54
C ILE A 90 4.15 -4.58 8.08
N LEU A 91 4.01 -5.55 7.20
CA LEU A 91 4.25 -5.43 5.77
C LEU A 91 2.93 -5.28 5.01
N LEU A 92 2.80 -4.20 4.23
CA LEU A 92 1.59 -3.83 3.50
C LEU A 92 1.86 -3.78 1.99
N HIS A 93 1.25 -4.70 1.26
CA HIS A 93 1.43 -4.86 -0.19
C HIS A 93 0.74 -3.77 -1.00
N GLY A 94 1.15 -3.64 -2.25
CA GLY A 94 0.59 -2.68 -3.20
C GLY A 94 -0.71 -3.14 -3.86
N LEU A 95 -1.24 -2.23 -4.71
CA LEU A 95 -2.40 -2.46 -5.54
C LEU A 95 -2.18 -3.68 -6.44
N ASN A 96 -3.24 -4.48 -6.63
CA ASN A 96 -3.23 -5.63 -7.53
C ASN A 96 -2.11 -6.63 -7.23
N SER A 97 -1.76 -6.77 -5.96
CA SER A 97 -0.73 -7.64 -5.44
C SER A 97 -1.22 -8.30 -4.15
N ASN A 98 -0.36 -9.04 -3.49
CA ASN A 98 -0.62 -9.61 -2.18
C ASN A 98 0.67 -9.67 -1.35
N SER A 99 0.57 -10.09 -0.10
CA SER A 99 1.69 -10.09 0.83
C SER A 99 2.88 -10.92 0.33
N TYR A 100 2.63 -12.10 -0.24
CA TYR A 100 3.70 -12.94 -0.77
C TYR A 100 4.34 -12.34 -2.02
N GLN A 101 3.54 -11.85 -2.97
CA GLN A 101 4.05 -11.25 -4.20
C GLN A 101 4.97 -10.06 -3.93
N THR A 102 4.62 -9.27 -2.94
CA THR A 102 5.38 -8.06 -2.62
C THR A 102 6.61 -8.34 -1.76
N PHE A 103 6.51 -9.28 -0.81
CA PHE A 103 7.50 -9.38 0.25
C PHE A 103 8.22 -10.75 0.34
N ALA A 104 8.12 -11.60 -0.69
CA ALA A 104 8.77 -12.91 -0.70
C ALA A 104 10.32 -12.86 -0.64
N ALA A 105 10.93 -11.72 -0.95
CA ALA A 105 12.35 -11.45 -0.74
C ALA A 105 12.60 -10.75 0.60
N MET A 106 11.90 -9.65 0.86
CA MET A 106 12.18 -8.76 1.99
C MET A 106 11.81 -9.38 3.35
N ALA A 107 10.67 -10.07 3.44
CA ALA A 107 10.21 -10.62 4.72
C ALA A 107 11.20 -11.63 5.32
N PRO A 108 11.75 -12.61 4.55
CA PRO A 108 12.75 -13.52 5.09
C PRO A 108 14.04 -12.79 5.49
N ASP A 109 14.48 -11.76 4.76
CA ASP A 109 15.68 -11.02 5.11
C ASP A 109 15.49 -10.24 6.43
N LEU A 110 14.35 -9.59 6.63
CA LEU A 110 14.04 -8.92 7.89
C LEU A 110 13.92 -9.91 9.06
N ALA A 111 13.31 -11.07 8.83
CA ALA A 111 13.19 -12.13 9.83
C ALA A 111 14.56 -12.73 10.19
N ASP A 112 15.44 -12.99 9.21
CA ASP A 112 16.81 -13.46 9.43
C ASP A 112 17.65 -12.43 10.22
N MET A 113 17.33 -11.15 10.10
CA MET A 113 17.92 -10.07 10.93
C MET A 113 17.26 -9.95 12.31
N GLY A 114 16.35 -10.85 12.68
CA GLY A 114 15.72 -10.90 13.99
C GLY A 114 14.52 -9.97 14.17
N LYS A 115 13.91 -9.45 13.09
CA LYS A 115 12.66 -8.70 13.21
C LYS A 115 11.46 -9.64 13.33
N CYS A 116 10.50 -9.26 14.17
CA CYS A 116 9.18 -9.88 14.20
C CYS A 116 8.34 -9.36 13.04
N VAL A 117 8.17 -10.15 12.00
CA VAL A 117 7.55 -9.73 10.73
C VAL A 117 6.13 -10.28 10.62
N TYR A 118 5.19 -9.41 10.29
CA TYR A 118 3.79 -9.76 10.03
C TYR A 118 3.37 -9.24 8.67
N ALA A 119 2.86 -10.12 7.83
CA ALA A 119 2.41 -9.81 6.49
C ALA A 119 1.05 -10.45 6.24
N PHE A 120 0.11 -9.69 5.70
CA PHE A 120 -1.24 -10.18 5.44
C PHE A 120 -1.85 -9.44 4.27
N ASN A 121 -2.86 -10.04 3.66
CA ASN A 121 -3.59 -9.43 2.56
C ASN A 121 -4.65 -8.46 3.08
N VAL A 122 -4.90 -7.40 2.32
CA VAL A 122 -5.94 -6.41 2.58
C VAL A 122 -6.66 -6.01 1.30
N GLY A 123 -7.85 -5.44 1.44
CA GLY A 123 -8.54 -4.79 0.33
C GLY A 123 -9.04 -5.77 -0.75
N LYS A 124 -9.63 -6.90 -0.34
CA LYS A 124 -10.29 -7.83 -1.26
C LYS A 124 -11.60 -7.23 -1.77
N LEU A 125 -11.76 -7.19 -3.10
CA LEU A 125 -13.06 -6.85 -3.68
C LEU A 125 -14.07 -7.99 -3.46
N PRO A 126 -15.37 -7.65 -3.29
CA PRO A 126 -16.42 -8.65 -3.26
C PRO A 126 -16.42 -9.47 -4.56
N GLY A 127 -16.57 -10.79 -4.46
CA GLY A 127 -16.68 -11.69 -5.61
C GLY A 127 -18.02 -11.64 -6.33
N THR A 128 -18.91 -10.69 -6.01
CA THR A 128 -20.23 -10.53 -6.63
C THR A 128 -20.16 -9.61 -7.84
N PRO A 129 -20.90 -9.89 -8.92
CA PRO A 129 -20.94 -9.01 -10.10
C PRO A 129 -21.34 -7.59 -9.71
N THR A 130 -20.47 -6.62 -10.05
CA THR A 130 -20.75 -5.20 -9.92
C THR A 130 -21.04 -4.61 -11.31
N PRO A 131 -21.90 -3.59 -11.42
CA PRO A 131 -22.24 -2.98 -12.71
C PRO A 131 -21.03 -2.38 -13.46
N ASP A 132 -19.97 -2.02 -12.73
CA ASP A 132 -18.73 -1.45 -13.28
C ASP A 132 -17.68 -2.50 -13.69
N GLY A 133 -17.98 -3.80 -13.54
CA GLY A 133 -17.08 -4.89 -13.89
C GLY A 133 -15.95 -5.16 -12.88
N SER A 134 -15.84 -4.40 -11.79
CA SER A 134 -14.76 -4.55 -10.78
C SER A 134 -14.79 -5.94 -10.11
N SER A 135 -15.92 -6.61 -10.11
CA SER A 135 -16.09 -7.97 -9.58
C SER A 135 -15.22 -9.03 -10.26
N VAL A 136 -14.84 -8.84 -11.52
CA VAL A 136 -13.93 -9.76 -12.21
C VAL A 136 -12.60 -9.82 -11.49
N LEU A 137 -12.12 -8.69 -10.99
CA LEU A 137 -10.87 -8.61 -10.21
C LEU A 137 -11.00 -9.31 -8.85
N GLY A 138 -12.14 -9.19 -8.19
CA GLY A 138 -12.41 -9.86 -6.92
C GLY A 138 -12.41 -11.39 -7.02
N SER A 139 -12.63 -11.93 -8.22
CA SER A 139 -12.57 -13.37 -8.48
C SER A 139 -11.15 -13.90 -8.70
N ILE A 140 -10.17 -13.03 -8.92
CA ILE A 140 -8.76 -13.43 -9.06
C ILE A 140 -8.16 -13.57 -7.65
N PRO A 141 -7.76 -14.79 -7.25
CA PRO A 141 -7.39 -15.06 -5.86
C PRO A 141 -6.20 -14.23 -5.36
N THR A 142 -5.30 -13.86 -6.27
CA THR A 142 -4.05 -13.18 -5.91
C THR A 142 -4.15 -11.65 -5.91
N PHE A 143 -5.27 -11.07 -6.36
CA PHE A 143 -5.45 -9.62 -6.46
C PHE A 143 -6.06 -9.05 -5.18
N ARG A 144 -5.31 -8.15 -4.54
CA ARG A 144 -5.69 -7.47 -3.30
C ARG A 144 -5.37 -5.97 -3.39
N ALA A 145 -5.69 -5.24 -2.33
CA ALA A 145 -5.62 -3.78 -2.23
C ALA A 145 -6.45 -3.06 -3.32
N MET A 146 -7.58 -3.65 -3.70
CA MET A 146 -8.49 -3.17 -4.75
C MET A 146 -9.77 -2.53 -4.18
N ALA A 147 -10.15 -2.88 -2.95
CA ALA A 147 -11.26 -2.27 -2.21
C ALA A 147 -10.94 -0.80 -1.87
N PRO A 148 -11.93 0.01 -1.46
CA PRO A 148 -11.66 1.35 -0.93
C PRO A 148 -10.52 1.35 0.10
N ILE A 149 -9.70 2.39 0.10
CA ILE A 149 -8.52 2.44 0.99
C ILE A 149 -8.95 2.51 2.46
N ASP A 150 -10.04 3.17 2.77
CA ASP A 150 -10.63 3.22 4.13
C ASP A 150 -10.98 1.83 4.66
N GLU A 151 -11.55 0.94 3.86
CA GLU A 151 -11.78 -0.46 4.24
C GLU A 151 -10.46 -1.19 4.54
N SER A 152 -9.43 -0.94 3.75
CA SER A 152 -8.10 -1.50 3.98
C SER A 152 -7.50 -0.98 5.30
N ILE A 153 -7.69 0.31 5.61
CA ILE A 153 -7.26 0.92 6.88
C ILE A 153 -7.97 0.25 8.07
N GLU A 154 -9.27 0.01 7.98
CA GLU A 154 -10.00 -0.71 9.03
C GLU A 154 -9.48 -2.14 9.22
N GLN A 155 -9.16 -2.82 8.13
CA GLN A 155 -8.61 -4.18 8.18
C GLN A 155 -7.23 -4.20 8.86
N ILE A 156 -6.32 -3.29 8.50
CA ILE A 156 -5.00 -3.24 9.13
C ILE A 156 -5.09 -2.82 10.60
N SER A 157 -5.98 -1.90 10.95
CA SER A 157 -6.18 -1.49 12.34
C SER A 157 -6.44 -2.70 13.24
N ARG A 158 -7.39 -3.54 12.86
CA ARG A 158 -7.72 -4.76 13.62
C ARG A 158 -6.55 -5.75 13.68
N LYS A 159 -5.78 -5.87 12.60
CA LYS A 159 -4.60 -6.76 12.56
C LYS A 159 -3.45 -6.20 13.39
N ILE A 160 -3.25 -4.90 13.39
CA ILE A 160 -2.27 -4.23 14.26
C ILE A 160 -2.61 -4.47 15.73
N ASP A 161 -3.87 -4.32 16.13
CA ASP A 161 -4.30 -4.62 17.51
C ASP A 161 -4.01 -6.06 17.91
N GLN A 162 -4.23 -7.02 17.01
CA GLN A 162 -3.89 -8.43 17.24
C GLN A 162 -2.39 -8.64 17.37
N VAL A 163 -1.57 -8.03 16.51
CA VAL A 163 -0.11 -8.12 16.60
C VAL A 163 0.39 -7.52 17.90
N LYS A 164 -0.11 -6.36 18.31
CA LYS A 164 0.22 -5.76 19.61
C LYS A 164 -0.17 -6.68 20.76
N ALA A 165 -1.36 -7.27 20.72
CA ALA A 165 -1.81 -8.21 21.77
C ALA A 165 -0.94 -9.49 21.83
N MET A 166 -0.50 -10.01 20.69
CA MET A 166 0.34 -11.21 20.62
C MET A 166 1.77 -10.96 21.06
N THR A 167 2.32 -9.78 20.72
CA THR A 167 3.73 -9.45 20.96
C THR A 167 3.98 -8.69 22.26
N GLY A 168 2.94 -8.11 22.84
CA GLY A 168 3.04 -7.20 23.99
C GLY A 168 3.58 -5.81 23.64
N ALA A 169 3.78 -5.51 22.35
CA ALA A 169 4.31 -4.24 21.89
C ALA A 169 3.27 -3.13 22.00
N SER A 170 3.71 -1.92 22.40
CA SER A 170 2.85 -0.72 22.40
C SER A 170 2.74 -0.07 21.02
N GLU A 171 3.73 -0.24 20.18
CA GLU A 171 3.85 0.34 18.84
C GLU A 171 4.16 -0.73 17.81
N VAL A 172 3.90 -0.41 16.54
CA VAL A 172 4.33 -1.20 15.38
C VAL A 172 5.14 -0.32 14.43
N ASP A 173 6.07 -0.92 13.71
CA ASP A 173 6.66 -0.32 12.52
C ASP A 173 5.91 -0.84 11.29
N MET A 174 5.79 -0.02 10.25
CA MET A 174 5.11 -0.40 9.04
C MET A 174 6.01 -0.22 7.82
N VAL A 175 6.01 -1.21 6.94
CA VAL A 175 6.67 -1.13 5.63
C VAL A 175 5.60 -1.32 4.57
N GLY A 176 5.34 -0.28 3.80
CA GLY A 176 4.34 -0.31 2.73
C GLY A 176 4.97 -0.16 1.35
N HIS A 177 4.51 -0.96 0.39
CA HIS A 177 4.87 -0.80 -1.01
C HIS A 177 3.70 -0.19 -1.78
N SER A 178 3.98 0.81 -2.64
CA SER A 178 2.96 1.40 -3.52
C SER A 178 1.72 1.86 -2.73
N ALA A 179 0.52 1.40 -3.05
CA ALA A 179 -0.71 1.67 -2.29
C ALA A 179 -0.61 1.26 -0.81
N GLY A 180 0.19 0.23 -0.48
CA GLY A 180 0.43 -0.18 0.91
C GLY A 180 1.10 0.90 1.74
N ALA A 181 1.97 1.72 1.15
CA ALA A 181 2.56 2.87 1.81
C ALA A 181 1.54 3.98 2.06
N THR A 182 0.62 4.20 1.12
CA THR A 182 -0.51 5.12 1.29
C THR A 182 -1.40 4.67 2.44
N ILE A 183 -1.73 3.37 2.50
CA ILE A 183 -2.54 2.77 3.58
C ILE A 183 -1.84 2.95 4.94
N ALA A 184 -0.53 2.67 5.04
CA ALA A 184 0.26 2.87 6.27
C ALA A 184 0.24 4.33 6.74
N THR A 185 0.49 5.26 5.81
CA THR A 185 0.53 6.70 6.09
C THR A 185 -0.84 7.23 6.51
N ALA A 186 -1.90 6.82 5.81
CA ALA A 186 -3.28 7.18 6.12
C ALA A 186 -3.73 6.62 7.47
N TYR A 187 -3.36 5.37 7.79
CA TYR A 187 -3.60 4.81 9.11
C TYR A 187 -2.95 5.63 10.21
N ALA A 188 -1.65 5.96 10.08
CA ALA A 188 -0.96 6.79 11.07
C ALA A 188 -1.62 8.16 11.22
N LYS A 189 -2.07 8.78 10.14
CA LYS A 189 -2.82 10.03 10.17
C LYS A 189 -4.15 9.88 10.91
N GLN A 190 -4.90 8.82 10.66
CA GLN A 190 -6.19 8.56 11.31
C GLN A 190 -6.06 8.36 12.81
N VAL A 191 -4.99 7.69 13.27
CA VAL A 191 -4.73 7.47 14.69
C VAL A 191 -3.83 8.53 15.33
N HIS A 192 -3.57 9.63 14.61
CA HIS A 192 -2.70 10.73 15.07
C HIS A 192 -1.29 10.27 15.52
N GLY A 193 -0.78 9.20 14.90
CA GLY A 193 0.51 8.58 15.23
C GLY A 193 0.49 7.63 16.42
N GLU A 194 -0.64 7.49 17.11
CA GLU A 194 -0.71 6.64 18.31
C GLU A 194 -0.41 5.18 17.95
N GLY A 195 0.60 4.64 18.63
CA GLY A 195 1.02 3.25 18.46
C GLY A 195 1.73 2.93 17.15
N VAL A 196 2.30 3.94 16.50
CA VAL A 196 3.10 3.82 15.27
C VAL A 196 4.49 4.40 15.51
N GLY A 197 5.53 3.58 15.32
CA GLY A 197 6.92 3.99 15.48
C GLY A 197 7.51 4.54 14.19
N THR A 198 7.74 3.69 13.21
CA THR A 198 8.37 4.03 11.93
C THR A 198 7.50 3.58 10.76
N ILE A 199 7.39 4.43 9.75
CA ILE A 199 6.82 4.05 8.44
C ILE A 199 7.92 4.12 7.39
N VAL A 200 8.14 2.99 6.71
CA VAL A 200 8.99 2.91 5.52
C VAL A 200 8.11 2.76 4.29
N SER A 201 8.09 3.78 3.47
CA SER A 201 7.37 3.83 2.20
C SER A 201 8.31 3.39 1.07
N ILE A 202 7.98 2.31 0.38
CA ILE A 202 8.73 1.81 -0.78
C ILE A 202 7.91 2.11 -2.02
N ALA A 203 8.41 2.98 -2.90
CA ALA A 203 7.71 3.41 -4.11
C ALA A 203 6.24 3.81 -3.84
N GLY A 204 6.00 4.48 -2.69
CA GLY A 204 4.66 4.74 -2.17
C GLY A 204 3.92 5.82 -2.95
N VAL A 205 2.60 5.68 -3.10
CA VAL A 205 1.72 6.70 -3.69
C VAL A 205 1.34 7.70 -2.60
N LEU A 206 2.25 8.60 -2.24
CA LEU A 206 2.06 9.50 -1.09
C LEU A 206 1.30 10.79 -1.44
N HIS A 207 1.41 11.26 -2.66
CA HIS A 207 0.77 12.51 -3.13
C HIS A 207 -0.17 12.28 -4.31
N GLY A 208 -0.75 11.09 -4.38
CA GLY A 208 -1.57 10.67 -5.50
C GLY A 208 -0.73 10.30 -6.73
N THR A 209 -1.37 9.66 -7.67
CA THR A 209 -0.76 9.33 -8.95
C THR A 209 -1.78 9.45 -10.06
N THR A 210 -1.34 9.87 -11.25
CA THR A 210 -2.17 9.80 -12.45
C THR A 210 -2.22 8.38 -13.03
N LEU A 211 -1.68 7.40 -12.27
CA LEU A 211 -1.54 6.01 -12.68
C LEU A 211 -1.02 5.93 -14.11
N LEU A 212 0.31 5.79 -14.20
CA LEU A 212 0.97 5.42 -15.44
C LEU A 212 1.24 6.55 -16.43
N GLY A 213 1.46 7.76 -16.04
CA GLY A 213 1.62 8.71 -17.17
C GLY A 213 0.70 8.26 -18.32
N THR A 214 -0.36 7.65 -17.92
CA THR A 214 -1.58 7.14 -18.52
C THR A 214 -1.52 6.21 -19.73
N SER A 215 -0.67 6.42 -20.68
CA SER A 215 -0.76 5.63 -21.92
C SER A 215 0.13 4.40 -21.96
N TYR A 216 1.26 4.43 -21.25
CA TYR A 216 2.25 3.35 -21.34
C TYR A 216 1.81 2.05 -20.64
N GLY A 217 1.23 2.14 -19.46
CA GLY A 217 0.77 0.95 -18.75
C GLY A 217 -0.49 0.35 -19.35
N LEU A 218 -1.44 1.19 -19.81
CA LEU A 218 -2.60 0.73 -20.56
C LEU A 218 -2.21 0.08 -21.87
N ASN A 219 -1.23 0.64 -22.58
CA ASN A 219 -0.74 0.05 -23.82
C ASN A 219 0.00 -1.28 -23.59
N LYS A 220 0.76 -1.41 -22.50
CA LYS A 220 1.35 -2.71 -22.13
C LYS A 220 0.29 -3.75 -21.77
N LEU A 221 -0.75 -3.38 -21.01
CA LEU A 221 -1.86 -4.28 -20.67
C LEU A 221 -2.69 -4.64 -21.89
N ASN A 222 -2.92 -3.71 -22.82
CA ASN A 222 -3.61 -3.97 -24.06
C ASN A 222 -2.80 -4.82 -25.05
N ALA A 223 -1.46 -4.74 -24.99
CA ALA A 223 -0.58 -5.58 -25.83
C ALA A 223 -0.57 -7.06 -25.40
N ILE A 224 -1.01 -7.37 -24.18
CA ILE A 224 -1.20 -8.75 -23.72
C ILE A 224 -2.63 -9.17 -24.05
N GLY A 225 -2.94 -9.37 -25.30
CA GLY A 225 -4.23 -9.68 -25.94
C GLY A 225 -5.37 -10.13 -25.01
N GLY A 226 -6.53 -9.48 -25.12
CA GLY A 226 -7.74 -9.77 -24.32
C GLY A 226 -7.80 -9.11 -22.94
N MET A 227 -6.84 -8.28 -22.57
CA MET A 227 -6.76 -7.65 -21.25
C MET A 227 -7.45 -6.26 -21.16
N GLY A 228 -8.11 -5.80 -22.22
CA GLY A 228 -8.81 -4.52 -22.20
C GLY A 228 -9.85 -4.40 -21.09
N ASP A 229 -10.60 -5.47 -20.86
CA ASP A 229 -11.62 -5.52 -19.79
C ASP A 229 -10.96 -5.54 -18.41
N LEU A 230 -9.83 -6.25 -18.26
CA LEU A 230 -9.07 -6.28 -17.02
C LEU A 230 -8.44 -4.91 -16.72
N ALA A 231 -7.86 -4.24 -17.72
CA ALA A 231 -7.31 -2.91 -17.57
C ALA A 231 -8.39 -1.89 -17.18
N THR A 232 -9.58 -1.98 -17.81
CA THR A 232 -10.73 -1.13 -17.48
C THR A 232 -11.21 -1.38 -16.05
N ALA A 233 -11.30 -2.64 -15.64
CA ALA A 233 -11.70 -3.02 -14.30
C ALA A 233 -10.67 -2.56 -13.24
N LEU A 234 -9.37 -2.64 -13.54
CA LEU A 234 -8.30 -2.11 -12.68
C LEU A 234 -8.47 -0.60 -12.44
N ILE A 235 -8.67 0.16 -13.52
CA ILE A 235 -8.87 1.62 -13.43
C ILE A 235 -10.17 1.96 -12.70
N ALA A 236 -11.20 1.14 -12.85
CA ALA A 236 -12.49 1.32 -12.19
C ALA A 236 -12.49 0.90 -10.72
N SER A 237 -11.42 0.25 -10.23
CA SER A 237 -11.39 -0.21 -8.84
C SER A 237 -11.45 0.97 -7.85
N PRO A 238 -12.14 0.79 -6.71
CA PRO A 238 -12.25 1.83 -5.69
C PRO A 238 -10.88 2.37 -5.25
N SER A 239 -9.93 1.50 -4.93
CA SER A 239 -8.60 1.91 -4.48
C SER A 239 -7.85 2.76 -5.52
N VAL A 240 -8.00 2.44 -6.81
CA VAL A 240 -7.42 3.26 -7.88
C VAL A 240 -8.00 4.65 -7.89
N ARG A 241 -9.32 4.77 -7.72
CA ARG A 241 -9.99 6.09 -7.64
C ARG A 241 -9.50 6.90 -6.45
N ASP A 242 -9.32 6.25 -5.29
CA ASP A 242 -8.82 6.90 -4.08
C ASP A 242 -7.39 7.44 -4.26
N LEU A 243 -6.56 6.75 -5.06
CA LEU A 243 -5.18 7.15 -5.33
C LEU A 243 -5.05 8.30 -6.36
N LEU A 244 -6.14 8.74 -6.98
CA LEU A 244 -6.08 9.89 -7.90
C LEU A 244 -5.81 11.20 -7.14
N PRO A 245 -5.07 12.16 -7.73
CA PRO A 245 -4.65 13.38 -7.03
C PRO A 245 -5.78 14.24 -6.45
N HIS A 246 -6.98 14.16 -7.06
CA HIS A 246 -8.16 14.97 -6.67
C HIS A 246 -9.31 14.11 -6.15
N SER A 247 -9.01 12.89 -5.67
CA SER A 247 -10.00 12.11 -4.96
C SER A 247 -10.24 12.69 -3.56
N GLU A 248 -11.44 12.50 -3.02
CA GLU A 248 -11.78 12.93 -1.66
C GLU A 248 -10.82 12.31 -0.64
N PHE A 249 -10.46 11.05 -0.82
CA PHE A 249 -9.48 10.37 0.02
C PHE A 249 -8.10 11.04 -0.04
N ASN A 250 -7.59 11.34 -1.25
CA ASN A 250 -6.29 11.96 -1.37
C ASN A 250 -6.29 13.42 -0.88
N GLU A 251 -7.35 14.18 -1.13
CA GLU A 251 -7.51 15.53 -0.57
C GLU A 251 -7.49 15.51 0.96
N TRP A 252 -8.23 14.59 1.59
CA TRP A 252 -8.16 14.36 3.04
C TRP A 252 -6.76 13.98 3.50
N LEU A 253 -6.08 13.09 2.78
CA LEU A 253 -4.72 12.66 3.14
C LEU A 253 -3.73 13.83 3.10
N GLN A 254 -3.87 14.74 2.14
CA GLN A 254 -3.00 15.91 2.00
C GLN A 254 -3.34 17.04 2.97
N GLU A 255 -4.54 17.10 3.52
CA GLU A 255 -4.99 18.18 4.39
C GLU A 255 -4.12 18.28 5.66
N GLY A 256 -3.46 19.42 5.87
CA GLY A 256 -2.56 19.63 7.01
C GLY A 256 -1.23 18.86 6.96
N GLY A 257 -0.93 18.20 5.86
CA GLY A 257 0.23 17.33 5.67
C GLY A 257 -0.12 15.85 5.89
N ILE A 258 0.68 14.98 5.28
CA ILE A 258 0.47 13.52 5.37
C ILE A 258 1.20 12.91 6.57
N GLU A 259 2.20 13.62 7.08
CA GLU A 259 3.00 13.20 8.22
C GLU A 259 2.42 13.73 9.53
N VAL A 260 2.41 12.90 10.55
CA VAL A 260 1.95 13.27 11.89
C VAL A 260 3.11 13.24 12.91
N PRO A 261 3.07 14.08 13.95
CA PRO A 261 4.12 14.12 14.96
C PRO A 261 4.28 12.77 15.68
N GLY A 262 5.53 12.44 16.05
CA GLY A 262 5.85 11.23 16.80
C GLY A 262 6.17 10.00 15.95
N VAL A 263 5.83 10.01 14.67
CA VAL A 263 6.14 8.93 13.73
C VAL A 263 7.40 9.26 12.94
N ASN A 264 8.28 8.28 12.76
CA ASN A 264 9.43 8.38 11.88
C ASN A 264 9.05 8.01 10.44
N TYR A 265 9.30 8.90 9.50
CA TYR A 265 8.96 8.69 8.09
C TYR A 265 10.20 8.49 7.24
N VAL A 266 10.23 7.41 6.48
CA VAL A 266 11.29 7.10 5.53
C VAL A 266 10.66 6.73 4.19
N SER A 267 11.15 7.30 3.09
CA SER A 267 10.79 6.83 1.76
C SER A 267 12.00 6.23 1.03
N ILE A 268 11.75 5.20 0.28
CA ILE A 268 12.70 4.53 -0.62
C ILE A 268 12.05 4.50 -1.99
N SER A 269 12.62 5.21 -2.94
CA SER A 269 12.07 5.38 -4.28
C SER A 269 13.12 5.07 -5.35
N THR A 270 12.68 4.91 -6.58
CA THR A 270 13.56 4.69 -7.74
C THR A 270 13.26 5.68 -8.85
N ARG A 271 14.30 6.07 -9.62
CA ARG A 271 14.10 6.90 -10.81
C ARG A 271 13.48 6.15 -11.98
N PHE A 272 13.44 4.83 -11.90
CA PHE A 272 12.85 3.96 -12.91
C PHE A 272 11.39 3.59 -12.62
N ASP A 273 10.77 4.24 -11.63
CA ASP A 273 9.37 4.03 -11.30
C ASP A 273 8.48 4.54 -12.46
N GLU A 274 7.71 3.63 -13.04
CA GLU A 274 6.77 3.92 -14.11
C GLU A 274 5.33 4.11 -13.62
N ALA A 275 5.06 3.74 -12.37
CA ALA A 275 3.72 3.82 -11.77
C ALA A 275 3.53 5.08 -10.92
N VAL A 276 4.55 5.48 -10.15
CA VAL A 276 4.48 6.65 -9.27
C VAL A 276 5.46 7.71 -9.75
N THR A 277 4.95 8.60 -10.59
CA THR A 277 5.74 9.66 -11.23
C THR A 277 5.15 11.04 -10.95
N PRO A 278 5.98 12.06 -10.76
CA PRO A 278 7.45 12.02 -10.64
C PRO A 278 7.93 11.34 -9.35
N THR A 279 9.23 11.02 -9.22
CA THR A 279 9.81 10.38 -8.02
C THR A 279 9.46 11.11 -6.73
N SER A 280 9.28 12.43 -6.76
CA SER A 280 8.86 13.23 -5.62
C SER A 280 7.45 12.89 -5.10
N ALA A 281 6.61 12.25 -5.91
CA ALA A 281 5.28 11.80 -5.48
C ALA A 281 5.36 10.63 -4.47
N SER A 282 6.53 9.97 -4.38
CA SER A 282 6.83 8.93 -3.39
C SER A 282 7.63 9.44 -2.19
N GLN A 283 7.82 10.74 -2.01
CA GLN A 283 8.66 11.29 -0.96
C GLN A 283 7.85 11.99 0.13
N TYR A 284 8.27 11.85 1.36
CA TYR A 284 7.74 12.61 2.49
C TYR A 284 8.33 14.02 2.50
N THR A 285 7.57 14.99 2.99
CA THR A 285 7.92 16.41 2.94
C THR A 285 8.18 17.05 4.29
N ALA A 286 7.78 16.39 5.39
CA ALA A 286 7.98 16.92 6.74
C ALA A 286 9.46 17.06 7.11
N PRO A 287 9.83 18.08 7.88
CA PRO A 287 11.17 18.18 8.45
C PRO A 287 11.52 16.95 9.28
N GLY A 288 12.65 16.30 8.97
CA GLY A 288 13.10 15.08 9.65
C GLY A 288 12.73 13.79 8.92
N ALA A 289 11.87 13.84 7.90
CA ALA A 289 11.66 12.69 7.02
C ALA A 289 12.94 12.39 6.23
N ARG A 290 13.19 11.10 6.01
CA ARG A 290 14.35 10.62 5.24
C ARG A 290 13.89 10.07 3.92
N ASN A 291 14.42 10.61 2.84
CA ASN A 291 14.07 10.16 1.49
C ASN A 291 15.30 9.59 0.80
N HIS A 292 15.21 8.34 0.37
CA HIS A 292 16.26 7.64 -0.36
C HIS A 292 15.80 7.38 -1.79
N VAL A 293 16.64 7.77 -2.75
CA VAL A 293 16.50 7.34 -4.14
C VAL A 293 17.58 6.31 -4.41
N LEU A 294 17.23 5.11 -4.86
CA LEU A 294 18.18 4.00 -4.99
C LEU A 294 19.42 4.40 -5.80
N GLN A 295 19.21 5.14 -6.88
CA GLN A 295 20.27 5.54 -7.79
C GLN A 295 21.20 6.64 -7.25
N ASP A 296 20.83 7.34 -6.18
CA ASP A 296 21.71 8.34 -5.56
C ASP A 296 22.92 7.69 -4.88
N GLY A 297 22.79 6.44 -4.47
CA GLY A 297 23.88 5.68 -3.87
C GLY A 297 24.34 4.48 -4.71
N CYS A 298 23.63 4.12 -5.79
CA CYS A 298 23.96 3.00 -6.66
C CYS A 298 23.34 3.15 -8.05
N SER A 299 24.10 3.64 -9.01
CA SER A 299 23.65 3.77 -10.40
C SER A 299 23.43 2.43 -11.13
N LEU A 300 23.87 1.33 -10.52
CA LEU A 300 23.72 -0.02 -11.07
C LEU A 300 22.36 -0.67 -10.72
N ASP A 301 21.64 -0.12 -9.78
CA ASP A 301 20.31 -0.61 -9.40
C ASP A 301 19.27 -0.03 -10.37
N ALA A 302 18.77 -0.85 -11.27
CA ALA A 302 17.75 -0.49 -12.26
C ALA A 302 16.36 -1.02 -11.87
N SER A 303 16.11 -1.28 -10.57
CA SER A 303 14.81 -1.70 -10.10
C SER A 303 13.75 -0.66 -10.45
N GLU A 304 12.64 -1.11 -11.03
CA GLU A 304 11.44 -0.36 -11.33
C GLU A 304 10.39 -0.54 -10.21
N HIS A 305 9.15 -0.11 -10.44
CA HIS A 305 8.10 -0.09 -9.41
C HIS A 305 7.88 -1.42 -8.68
N LEU A 306 7.88 -2.55 -9.40
CA LEU A 306 7.70 -3.87 -8.79
C LEU A 306 9.03 -4.45 -8.30
N GLY A 307 10.10 -4.29 -9.08
CA GLY A 307 11.42 -4.84 -8.78
C GLY A 307 12.07 -4.25 -7.54
N ILE A 308 11.69 -3.06 -7.13
CA ILE A 308 12.24 -2.39 -5.94
C ILE A 308 12.10 -3.22 -4.66
N THR A 309 11.04 -4.03 -4.53
CA THR A 309 10.82 -4.87 -3.34
C THR A 309 11.76 -6.08 -3.28
N PHE A 310 12.45 -6.39 -4.37
CA PHE A 310 13.47 -7.43 -4.48
C PHE A 310 14.90 -6.87 -4.47
N SER A 311 15.06 -5.55 -4.53
CA SER A 311 16.37 -4.91 -4.51
C SER A 311 17.06 -5.14 -3.17
N PRO A 312 18.27 -5.77 -3.15
CA PRO A 312 19.05 -5.92 -1.92
C PRO A 312 19.36 -4.56 -1.27
N ARG A 313 19.49 -3.50 -2.07
CA ARG A 313 19.70 -2.14 -1.59
C ARG A 313 18.46 -1.61 -0.89
N ALA A 314 17.28 -1.76 -1.47
CA ALA A 314 16.02 -1.33 -0.84
C ALA A 314 15.76 -2.10 0.47
N ILE A 315 16.03 -3.41 0.48
CA ILE A 315 15.91 -4.26 1.68
C ILE A 315 16.86 -3.77 2.79
N ALA A 316 18.13 -3.51 2.48
CA ALA A 316 19.10 -3.02 3.44
C ALA A 316 18.75 -1.63 3.98
N LEU A 317 18.29 -0.70 3.13
CA LEU A 317 17.79 0.61 3.54
C LEU A 317 16.56 0.49 4.45
N THR A 318 15.65 -0.44 4.14
CA THR A 318 14.49 -0.74 5.00
C THR A 318 14.95 -1.26 6.36
N ALA A 319 15.84 -2.25 6.40
CA ALA A 319 16.39 -2.81 7.64
C ALA A 319 17.06 -1.73 8.51
N ASN A 320 17.88 -0.87 7.91
CA ASN A 320 18.52 0.24 8.60
C ASN A 320 17.51 1.27 9.13
N SER A 321 16.43 1.48 8.42
CA SER A 321 15.35 2.37 8.87
C SER A 321 14.57 1.80 10.06
N LEU A 322 14.58 0.48 10.20
CA LEU A 322 13.97 -0.27 11.30
C LEU A 322 14.97 -0.58 12.44
N GLY A 323 16.11 0.13 12.49
CA GLY A 323 17.08 0.02 13.58
C GLY A 323 18.10 -1.10 13.44
N ARG A 324 18.27 -1.68 12.26
CA ARG A 324 19.40 -2.58 11.96
C ARG A 324 20.57 -1.77 11.39
N GLU A 325 21.78 -2.25 11.62
CA GLU A 325 23.00 -1.67 11.05
C GLU A 325 23.61 -2.67 10.08
N VAL A 326 23.13 -2.61 8.83
CA VAL A 326 23.64 -3.46 7.75
C VAL A 326 24.26 -2.61 6.65
N GLU A 327 25.28 -3.15 5.99
CA GLU A 327 25.86 -2.52 4.82
C GLU A 327 24.82 -2.41 3.71
N VAL A 328 24.73 -1.23 3.10
CA VAL A 328 23.82 -0.98 1.99
C VAL A 328 24.52 -1.32 0.68
N PRO A 329 24.21 -2.44 0.03
CA PRO A 329 24.95 -2.90 -1.13
C PRO A 329 24.69 -2.02 -2.34
N CYS A 330 25.66 -2.03 -3.27
CA CYS A 330 25.48 -1.53 -4.63
C CYS A 330 25.83 -2.66 -5.60
N ALA A 331 24.81 -3.29 -6.14
CA ALA A 331 24.95 -4.37 -7.10
C ALA A 331 24.03 -4.10 -8.30
N PRO A 332 24.36 -4.63 -9.48
CA PRO A 332 23.44 -4.60 -10.61
C PRO A 332 22.16 -5.32 -10.27
N VAL A 333 21.02 -4.62 -10.42
CA VAL A 333 19.68 -5.20 -10.37
C VAL A 333 19.04 -4.85 -11.70
N THR A 334 18.55 -5.85 -12.42
CA THR A 334 17.85 -5.65 -13.68
C THR A 334 16.38 -5.35 -13.40
N ALA A 335 15.79 -4.51 -14.26
CA ALA A 335 14.35 -4.31 -14.21
C ALA A 335 13.63 -5.64 -14.45
N SER A 336 12.63 -5.96 -13.64
CA SER A 336 11.83 -7.19 -13.78
C SER A 336 11.03 -7.24 -15.09
N SER A 337 10.94 -6.11 -15.81
CA SER A 337 10.28 -5.98 -17.11
C SER A 337 11.23 -6.08 -18.30
N ASP A 338 12.54 -6.23 -18.10
CA ASP A 338 13.47 -6.34 -19.19
C ASP A 338 13.49 -7.78 -19.76
N ASN A 339 12.62 -8.00 -20.75
CA ASN A 339 12.54 -9.23 -21.56
C ASN A 339 13.76 -9.43 -22.49
N SER A 340 14.88 -8.77 -22.24
CA SER A 340 16.11 -8.92 -23.04
C SER A 340 16.95 -10.14 -22.66
N SER A 341 16.49 -10.98 -21.74
CA SER A 341 17.10 -12.30 -21.54
C SER A 341 16.62 -13.27 -22.64
N PRO A 342 17.53 -13.89 -23.39
CA PRO A 342 17.19 -14.67 -24.58
C PRO A 342 16.55 -16.05 -24.32
N GLU A 343 16.18 -16.38 -23.09
CA GLU A 343 15.58 -17.69 -22.75
C GLU A 343 14.39 -17.55 -21.77
N VAL A 344 13.36 -16.82 -22.13
CA VAL A 344 12.07 -17.05 -21.49
C VAL A 344 11.27 -17.99 -22.40
N GLY A 345 11.42 -19.29 -22.13
CA GLY A 345 10.51 -20.28 -22.65
C GLY A 345 9.07 -19.87 -22.35
N SER A 346 8.21 -20.02 -23.34
CA SER A 346 6.78 -19.68 -23.29
C SER A 346 6.15 -19.97 -21.92
N VAL A 347 5.86 -18.94 -21.15
CA VAL A 347 5.04 -19.05 -19.93
C VAL A 347 3.63 -19.33 -20.43
N ASN A 348 3.13 -20.53 -20.20
CA ASN A 348 1.73 -20.84 -20.38
C ASN A 348 0.92 -20.03 -19.37
N VAL A 349 0.42 -18.87 -19.80
CA VAL A 349 -0.60 -18.15 -19.04
C VAL A 349 -1.85 -19.02 -19.07
N PRO A 350 -2.41 -19.44 -17.92
CA PRO A 350 -3.65 -20.21 -17.93
C PRO A 350 -4.73 -19.40 -18.63
N THR A 351 -5.28 -19.95 -19.72
CA THR A 351 -6.44 -19.37 -20.40
C THR A 351 -7.63 -19.40 -19.45
N LEU A 352 -8.26 -18.25 -19.25
CA LEU A 352 -9.51 -18.14 -18.50
C LEU A 352 -10.57 -19.04 -19.16
N PRO A 353 -11.42 -19.73 -18.40
CA PRO A 353 -12.50 -20.54 -18.97
C PRO A 353 -13.44 -19.67 -19.79
N GLY A 354 -13.49 -19.87 -21.10
CA GLY A 354 -14.36 -19.14 -22.02
C GLY A 354 -13.66 -18.41 -23.17
N ALA A 355 -12.32 -18.36 -23.21
CA ALA A 355 -11.60 -17.85 -24.37
C ALA A 355 -11.62 -18.91 -25.48
N SER A 356 -12.25 -18.59 -26.60
CA SER A 356 -12.30 -19.47 -27.78
C SER A 356 -10.90 -19.69 -28.36
N GLU A 357 -10.56 -20.95 -28.59
CA GLU A 357 -9.36 -21.34 -29.33
C GLU A 357 -9.40 -20.70 -30.73
N GLY A 358 -8.39 -19.86 -31.03
CA GLY A 358 -8.22 -19.42 -32.43
C GLY A 358 -7.63 -18.05 -32.67
N PHE A 359 -6.99 -17.38 -31.71
CA PHE A 359 -6.36 -16.08 -31.97
C PHE A 359 -4.86 -16.11 -31.70
N SER A 360 -4.06 -16.01 -32.75
CA SER A 360 -2.61 -15.79 -32.67
C SER A 360 -2.33 -14.30 -32.85
N PRO A 361 -1.85 -13.59 -31.81
CA PRO A 361 -1.62 -12.14 -31.88
C PRO A 361 -0.44 -11.73 -32.79
N VAL A 362 0.36 -12.69 -33.20
CA VAL A 362 1.61 -12.40 -33.97
C VAL A 362 1.34 -12.11 -35.43
N ASP A 363 0.27 -12.64 -36.00
CA ASP A 363 -0.03 -12.53 -37.41
C ASP A 363 -0.71 -11.20 -37.81
N GLU A 364 -1.39 -10.54 -36.89
CA GLU A 364 -2.05 -9.26 -37.17
C GLU A 364 -1.11 -8.04 -37.06
N LEU A 365 -0.06 -8.14 -36.23
CA LEU A 365 0.92 -7.04 -36.10
C LEU A 365 1.83 -6.92 -37.33
N SER A 366 2.10 -8.03 -37.98
CA SER A 366 2.92 -8.08 -39.20
C SER A 366 2.23 -7.46 -40.42
N SER A 367 0.90 -7.52 -40.48
CA SER A 367 0.11 -6.98 -41.61
C SER A 367 -0.14 -5.47 -41.53
N ARG A 368 -0.02 -4.86 -40.33
CA ARG A 368 -0.24 -3.42 -40.13
C ARG A 368 1.03 -2.57 -40.22
N LEU A 369 2.21 -3.19 -40.26
CA LEU A 369 3.50 -2.50 -40.44
C LEU A 369 4.00 -2.50 -41.88
N SER A 370 3.23 -3.11 -42.82
CA SER A 370 3.60 -3.18 -44.25
C SER A 370 2.58 -2.48 -45.17
N SER A 371 1.72 -1.62 -44.63
CA SER A 371 0.81 -0.76 -45.43
C SER A 371 1.02 0.73 -45.13
#